data_d4adde383b2c62cd477af76dc386c921
#
_entry.id   d4adde383b2c62cd477af76dc386c921
#
_cell.length_a   1.000
_cell.length_b   1.000
_cell.length_c   1.000
_cell.angle_alpha   90.00
_cell.angle_beta   90.00
_cell.angle_gamma   90.00
#
_symmetry.space_group_name_H-M   'P 1'
#
loop_
_entity.id
_entity.type
_entity.pdbx_description
1 polymer ?
#
loop_
_entity_poly.entity_id
_entity_poly.type
_entity_poly.pdbx_seq_one_letter_code
_entity_poly.pdbx_strand_id
1 'polypeptide(L)'
;LASCADAGLAVLGEANWWWTSGTYGARFSMIRTFVNTFLNTDGTPFTDRAGYETMEFYDECQNRDARLAQTIRTPGYERDGVPAAPNFNGYSYTGYQPIKYTLDDTKYDAGALNTNAFPLFRYAEVLLNYAEAKAELGTLTDADWANTVGVLRARAGITGGLSAKPTKVDAYFCLLYTSPSPRDRTRSR
;
A
#
# COMPACT_ATOMS: atom_id res chain seq x y z
N LEU A 1 2.31 -19.70 3.19
CA LEU A 1 1.38 -18.71 2.60
C LEU A 1 0.01 -19.36 2.47
N ALA A 2 -0.98 -18.92 3.23
CA ALA A 2 -2.36 -19.35 3.02
C ALA A 2 -3.01 -18.42 2.00
N SER A 3 -3.60 -18.97 0.96
CA SER A 3 -4.30 -18.21 -0.08
C SER A 3 -5.61 -18.91 -0.45
N CYS A 4 -6.58 -18.14 -0.86
CA CYS A 4 -7.78 -18.64 -1.51
C CYS A 4 -7.66 -18.31 -3.00
N ALA A 5 -7.58 -19.35 -3.83
CA ALA A 5 -7.64 -19.18 -5.27
C ALA A 5 -9.10 -19.02 -5.69
N ASP A 6 -9.34 -18.21 -6.70
CA ASP A 6 -10.65 -18.13 -7.33
C ASP A 6 -10.92 -19.43 -8.10
N ALA A 7 -11.66 -20.31 -7.48
CA ALA A 7 -12.09 -21.59 -8.06
C ALA A 7 -13.40 -21.45 -8.85
N GLY A 8 -13.62 -20.32 -9.51
CA GLY A 8 -14.87 -20.02 -10.21
C GLY A 8 -15.95 -19.44 -9.28
N LEU A 9 -15.56 -18.97 -8.11
CA LEU A 9 -16.46 -18.21 -7.24
C LEU A 9 -16.58 -16.79 -7.78
N ALA A 10 -17.71 -16.46 -8.37
CA ALA A 10 -17.98 -15.17 -9.02
C ALA A 10 -17.67 -13.96 -8.13
N VAL A 11 -17.84 -14.09 -6.82
CA VAL A 11 -17.57 -13.02 -5.84
C VAL A 11 -16.09 -12.68 -5.71
N LEU A 12 -15.19 -13.65 -5.81
CA LEU A 12 -13.74 -13.43 -5.76
C LEU A 12 -13.18 -13.12 -7.16
N GLY A 13 -13.82 -13.65 -8.20
CA GLY A 13 -13.44 -13.44 -9.59
C GLY A 13 -13.59 -12.02 -10.09
N GLU A 14 -14.31 -11.16 -9.37
CA GLU A 14 -14.59 -9.80 -9.78
C GLU A 14 -13.57 -8.76 -9.31
N ALA A 15 -12.54 -9.14 -8.53
CA ALA A 15 -11.61 -8.17 -7.99
C ALA A 15 -10.89 -7.35 -9.07
N ASN A 16 -10.45 -8.00 -10.16
CA ASN A 16 -9.87 -7.28 -11.29
C ASN A 16 -10.88 -6.32 -11.93
N TRP A 17 -12.10 -6.77 -12.12
CA TRP A 17 -13.16 -5.97 -12.72
C TRP A 17 -13.54 -4.74 -11.89
N TRP A 18 -13.61 -4.88 -10.57
CA TRP A 18 -13.87 -3.74 -9.67
C TRP A 18 -12.83 -2.62 -9.80
N TRP A 19 -11.55 -2.99 -10.03
CA TRP A 19 -10.48 -2.01 -10.19
C TRP A 19 -10.36 -1.46 -11.61
N THR A 20 -10.88 -2.18 -12.61
CA THR A 20 -10.69 -1.86 -14.03
C THR A 20 -11.96 -1.34 -14.70
N SER A 21 -13.15 -1.59 -14.12
CA SER A 21 -14.43 -1.18 -14.69
C SER A 21 -14.82 0.24 -14.27
N GLY A 22 -15.21 1.05 -15.26
CA GLY A 22 -15.90 2.32 -15.03
C GLY A 22 -17.42 2.21 -14.96
N THR A 23 -17.98 1.04 -15.30
CA THR A 23 -19.43 0.87 -15.57
C THR A 23 -20.28 0.95 -14.30
N TYR A 24 -19.75 0.52 -13.16
CA TYR A 24 -20.51 0.45 -11.91
C TYR A 24 -20.27 1.63 -10.96
N GLY A 25 -19.56 2.65 -11.40
CA GLY A 25 -19.35 3.86 -10.61
C GLY A 25 -18.59 3.64 -9.29
N ALA A 26 -18.05 2.45 -9.08
CA ALA A 26 -17.28 2.13 -7.89
C ALA A 26 -16.03 3.00 -7.77
N ARG A 27 -15.37 3.29 -8.91
CA ARG A 27 -14.25 4.23 -9.05
C ARG A 27 -13.34 4.23 -7.83
N PHE A 28 -12.92 3.05 -7.42
CA PHE A 28 -12.06 2.89 -6.26
C PHE A 28 -10.81 3.74 -6.42
N SER A 29 -10.57 4.59 -5.43
CA SER A 29 -9.45 5.52 -5.45
C SER A 29 -8.78 5.48 -4.10
N MET A 30 -7.44 5.48 -4.11
CA MET A 30 -6.71 5.67 -2.87
C MET A 30 -6.77 7.13 -2.44
N ILE A 31 -6.80 7.36 -1.15
CA ILE A 31 -6.72 8.71 -0.59
C ILE A 31 -5.26 9.14 -0.46
N ARG A 32 -5.00 10.44 -0.58
CA ARG A 32 -3.65 10.99 -0.50
C ARG A 32 -2.94 10.65 0.80
N THR A 33 -3.64 10.67 1.92
CA THR A 33 -3.08 10.28 3.23
C THR A 33 -2.50 8.87 3.20
N PHE A 34 -3.20 7.92 2.55
CA PHE A 34 -2.67 6.56 2.38
C PHE A 34 -1.45 6.54 1.45
N VAL A 35 -1.48 7.25 0.33
CA VAL A 35 -0.35 7.33 -0.61
C VAL A 35 0.88 7.96 0.05
N ASN A 36 0.69 8.91 0.96
CA ASN A 36 1.78 9.52 1.73
C ASN A 36 2.47 8.55 2.71
N THR A 37 1.85 7.40 3.04
CA THR A 37 2.50 6.38 3.89
C THR A 37 3.65 5.65 3.22
N PHE A 38 3.69 5.64 1.89
CA PHE A 38 4.83 5.08 1.17
C PHE A 38 6.03 5.98 1.33
N LEU A 39 7.15 5.40 1.75
CA LEU A 39 8.37 6.14 2.06
C LEU A 39 9.13 6.57 0.79
N ASN A 40 10.09 7.45 0.96
CA ASN A 40 11.14 7.66 -0.02
C ASN A 40 12.10 6.45 -0.06
N THR A 41 12.85 6.28 -1.15
CA THR A 41 13.83 5.18 -1.27
C THR A 41 14.93 5.23 -0.21
N ASP A 42 15.23 6.39 0.34
CA ASP A 42 16.18 6.56 1.45
C ASP A 42 15.59 6.21 2.82
N GLY A 43 14.30 5.87 2.87
CA GLY A 43 13.57 5.50 4.09
C GLY A 43 13.00 6.67 4.88
N THR A 44 13.12 7.90 4.38
CA THR A 44 12.47 9.08 4.99
C THR A 44 10.98 9.12 4.64
N PRO A 45 10.13 9.75 5.48
CA PRO A 45 8.74 10.02 5.14
C PRO A 45 8.63 10.87 3.87
N PHE A 46 7.66 10.58 3.03
CA PHE A 46 7.37 11.39 1.84
C PHE A 46 7.03 12.84 2.23
N THR A 47 6.31 13.00 3.31
CA THR A 47 5.88 14.31 3.84
C THR A 47 7.03 15.19 4.37
N ASP A 48 8.24 14.65 4.45
CA ASP A 48 9.46 15.43 4.75
C ASP A 48 9.99 16.16 3.49
N ARG A 49 9.48 15.86 2.28
CA ARG A 49 9.86 16.60 1.07
C ARG A 49 9.27 18.00 1.07
N ALA A 50 10.11 19.00 0.76
CA ALA A 50 9.62 20.36 0.58
C ALA A 50 8.58 20.43 -0.56
N GLY A 51 7.44 21.04 -0.30
CA GLY A 51 6.38 21.22 -1.30
C GLY A 51 5.59 19.95 -1.63
N TYR A 52 5.67 18.89 -0.84
CA TYR A 52 4.96 17.63 -1.10
C TYR A 52 3.44 17.82 -1.31
N GLU A 53 2.84 18.82 -0.70
CA GLU A 53 1.40 19.08 -0.79
C GLU A 53 0.96 19.57 -2.18
N THR A 54 1.84 20.22 -2.91
CA THR A 54 1.57 20.82 -4.23
C THR A 54 2.38 20.17 -5.34
N MET A 55 3.07 19.06 -5.03
CA MET A 55 3.91 18.34 -5.98
C MET A 55 3.07 17.73 -7.10
N GLU A 56 3.54 17.86 -8.34
CA GLU A 56 2.93 17.20 -9.49
C GLU A 56 3.00 15.68 -9.36
N PHE A 57 2.01 14.97 -9.88
CA PHE A 57 1.89 13.52 -9.72
C PHE A 57 3.12 12.75 -10.23
N TYR A 58 3.73 13.21 -11.30
CA TYR A 58 4.94 12.60 -11.83
C TYR A 58 6.08 12.65 -10.79
N ASP A 59 6.34 13.82 -10.22
CA ASP A 59 7.40 14.06 -9.24
C ASP A 59 7.09 13.39 -7.89
N GLU A 60 5.81 13.37 -7.52
CA GLU A 60 5.32 12.65 -6.35
C GLU A 60 5.66 11.16 -6.40
N CYS A 61 5.63 10.55 -7.58
CA CYS A 61 5.94 9.13 -7.77
C CYS A 61 7.44 8.82 -7.85
N GLN A 62 8.33 9.83 -7.98
CA GLN A 62 9.76 9.59 -8.12
C GLN A 62 10.43 9.26 -6.79
N ASN A 63 11.43 8.37 -6.84
CA ASN A 63 12.24 7.99 -5.67
C ASN A 63 11.40 7.53 -4.47
N ARG A 64 10.37 6.76 -4.72
CA ARG A 64 9.47 6.21 -3.71
C ARG A 64 9.69 4.72 -3.51
N ASP A 65 9.21 4.24 -2.41
CA ASP A 65 9.02 2.82 -2.10
C ASP A 65 8.40 2.08 -3.30
N ALA A 66 9.03 1.00 -3.75
CA ALA A 66 8.58 0.24 -4.91
C ALA A 66 7.14 -0.31 -4.79
N ARG A 67 6.63 -0.42 -3.57
CA ARG A 67 5.24 -0.84 -3.32
C ARG A 67 4.22 0.21 -3.79
N LEU A 68 4.60 1.48 -3.91
CA LEU A 68 3.72 2.51 -4.48
C LEU A 68 3.31 2.11 -5.90
N ALA A 69 4.28 1.80 -6.77
CA ALA A 69 4.03 1.35 -8.14
C ALA A 69 3.35 -0.02 -8.24
N GLN A 70 3.34 -0.80 -7.14
CA GLN A 70 2.60 -2.06 -7.03
C GLN A 70 1.19 -1.88 -6.46
N THR A 71 0.83 -0.67 -6.09
CA THR A 71 -0.45 -0.37 -5.43
C THR A 71 -1.33 0.54 -6.27
N ILE A 72 -0.75 1.52 -6.94
CA ILE A 72 -1.46 2.46 -7.81
C ILE A 72 -0.79 2.54 -9.18
N ARG A 73 -1.52 3.02 -10.19
CA ARG A 73 -0.95 3.37 -11.50
C ARG A 73 -0.03 4.57 -11.31
N THR A 74 1.27 4.33 -11.48
CA THR A 74 2.28 5.39 -11.50
C THR A 74 2.66 5.72 -12.95
N PRO A 75 3.37 6.83 -13.20
CA PRO A 75 3.96 7.08 -14.52
C PRO A 75 4.79 5.88 -15.01
N GLY A 76 4.56 5.46 -16.24
CA GLY A 76 5.19 4.26 -16.82
C GLY A 76 4.46 2.94 -16.56
N TYR A 77 3.31 2.96 -15.90
CA TYR A 77 2.48 1.75 -15.77
C TYR A 77 1.89 1.34 -17.14
N GLU A 78 1.97 0.05 -17.44
CA GLU A 78 1.49 -0.53 -18.70
C GLU A 78 0.55 -1.70 -18.43
N ARG A 79 -0.30 -1.99 -19.41
CA ARG A 79 -1.13 -3.21 -19.50
C ARG A 79 -1.09 -3.70 -20.94
N ASP A 80 -0.90 -5.00 -21.14
CA ASP A 80 -0.74 -5.59 -22.48
C ASP A 80 0.37 -4.89 -23.29
N GLY A 81 1.41 -4.35 -22.64
CA GLY A 81 2.47 -3.57 -23.28
C GLY A 81 2.04 -2.18 -23.78
N VAL A 82 0.89 -1.70 -23.35
CA VAL A 82 0.37 -0.37 -23.71
C VAL A 82 0.37 0.53 -22.47
N PRO A 83 0.85 1.80 -22.56
CA PRO A 83 0.78 2.74 -21.46
C PRO A 83 -0.64 2.89 -20.91
N ALA A 84 -0.80 2.72 -19.62
CA ALA A 84 -2.08 2.71 -18.93
C ALA A 84 -2.09 3.71 -17.76
N ALA A 85 -2.02 5.00 -18.08
CA ALA A 85 -2.07 6.10 -17.12
C ALA A 85 -3.35 6.05 -16.25
N PRO A 86 -3.36 6.69 -15.07
CA PRO A 86 -4.58 6.84 -14.29
C PRO A 86 -5.69 7.50 -15.10
N ASN A 87 -6.90 6.95 -15.05
CA ASN A 87 -8.05 7.48 -15.77
C ASN A 87 -8.94 8.29 -14.82
N PHE A 88 -8.80 9.61 -14.87
CA PHE A 88 -9.56 10.53 -14.03
C PHE A 88 -11.04 10.65 -14.42
N ASN A 89 -11.36 10.43 -15.69
CA ASN A 89 -12.71 10.66 -16.19
C ASN A 89 -13.66 9.48 -15.93
N GLY A 90 -13.15 8.29 -15.71
CA GLY A 90 -13.98 7.09 -15.61
C GLY A 90 -13.71 6.21 -14.40
N TYR A 91 -12.46 6.13 -13.94
CA TYR A 91 -12.02 5.06 -13.04
C TYR A 91 -11.43 5.52 -11.70
N SER A 92 -11.18 6.82 -11.52
CA SER A 92 -10.58 7.35 -10.30
C SER A 92 -11.08 8.74 -10.00
N TYR A 93 -11.45 9.01 -8.74
CA TYR A 93 -11.81 10.34 -8.27
C TYR A 93 -10.59 11.15 -7.80
N THR A 94 -9.56 10.47 -7.29
CA THR A 94 -8.39 11.13 -6.68
C THR A 94 -7.17 11.12 -7.58
N GLY A 95 -7.21 10.39 -8.70
CA GLY A 95 -6.04 10.13 -9.54
C GLY A 95 -5.19 8.95 -9.05
N TYR A 96 -5.27 8.56 -7.81
CA TYR A 96 -4.56 7.40 -7.26
C TYR A 96 -5.34 6.11 -7.55
N GLN A 97 -5.33 5.70 -8.82
CA GLN A 97 -6.06 4.52 -9.27
C GLN A 97 -5.37 3.24 -8.80
N PRO A 98 -6.03 2.39 -8.00
CA PRO A 98 -5.43 1.16 -7.51
C PRO A 98 -5.27 0.12 -8.62
N ILE A 99 -4.23 -0.72 -8.47
CA ILE A 99 -3.93 -1.86 -9.36
C ILE A 99 -3.83 -3.18 -8.60
N LYS A 100 -4.13 -3.18 -7.31
CA LYS A 100 -4.07 -4.40 -6.52
C LYS A 100 -5.05 -5.42 -7.09
N TYR A 101 -4.55 -6.63 -7.39
CA TYR A 101 -5.30 -7.71 -8.07
C TYR A 101 -5.74 -7.41 -9.51
N THR A 102 -5.26 -6.33 -10.14
CA THR A 102 -5.40 -6.12 -11.57
C THR A 102 -4.55 -7.13 -12.33
N LEU A 103 -5.13 -7.78 -13.31
CA LEU A 103 -4.41 -8.65 -14.24
C LEU A 103 -3.89 -7.81 -15.40
N ASP A 104 -2.74 -8.19 -15.94
CA ASP A 104 -2.11 -7.43 -17.01
C ASP A 104 -2.96 -7.47 -18.31
N ASP A 105 -3.36 -8.64 -18.71
CA ASP A 105 -4.17 -8.86 -19.92
C ASP A 105 -5.62 -8.35 -19.73
N THR A 106 -6.01 -7.41 -20.58
CA THR A 106 -7.31 -6.73 -20.53
C THR A 106 -8.51 -7.63 -20.83
N LYS A 107 -8.29 -8.82 -21.40
CA LYS A 107 -9.39 -9.80 -21.60
C LYS A 107 -10.04 -10.24 -20.28
N TYR A 108 -9.30 -10.11 -19.17
CA TYR A 108 -9.81 -10.45 -17.83
C TYR A 108 -10.68 -9.36 -17.19
N ASP A 109 -10.84 -8.21 -17.83
CA ASP A 109 -11.61 -7.09 -17.28
C ASP A 109 -13.12 -7.34 -17.29
N ALA A 110 -13.57 -8.37 -18.00
CA ALA A 110 -14.98 -8.74 -18.08
C ALA A 110 -15.54 -9.47 -16.84
N GLY A 111 -14.75 -9.66 -15.80
CA GLY A 111 -15.19 -10.26 -14.54
C GLY A 111 -15.26 -11.80 -14.54
N ALA A 112 -15.74 -12.39 -15.59
CA ALA A 112 -16.02 -13.84 -15.66
C ALA A 112 -14.77 -14.73 -15.81
N LEU A 113 -13.62 -14.17 -16.11
CA LEU A 113 -12.40 -14.90 -16.45
C LEU A 113 -11.27 -14.73 -15.42
N ASN A 114 -11.57 -14.23 -14.24
CA ASN A 114 -10.56 -13.98 -13.22
C ASN A 114 -9.91 -15.25 -12.69
N THR A 115 -8.59 -15.20 -12.55
CA THR A 115 -7.77 -16.27 -11.99
C THR A 115 -6.99 -15.80 -10.74
N ASN A 116 -7.43 -14.70 -10.13
CA ASN A 116 -6.78 -14.09 -8.98
C ASN A 116 -6.84 -15.00 -7.75
N ALA A 117 -5.76 -14.99 -6.97
CA ALA A 117 -5.70 -15.62 -5.66
C ALA A 117 -5.56 -14.55 -4.58
N PHE A 118 -6.39 -14.63 -3.55
CA PHE A 118 -6.29 -13.75 -2.39
C PHE A 118 -5.44 -14.39 -1.31
N PRO A 119 -4.32 -13.77 -0.89
CA PRO A 119 -3.57 -14.25 0.25
C PRO A 119 -4.38 -14.00 1.53
N LEU A 120 -4.72 -15.05 2.28
CA LEU A 120 -5.38 -14.94 3.58
C LEU A 120 -4.39 -14.53 4.67
N PHE A 121 -3.19 -15.10 4.64
CA PHE A 121 -2.11 -14.78 5.57
C PHE A 121 -0.81 -14.62 4.81
N ARG A 122 -0.02 -13.62 5.21
CA ARG A 122 1.29 -13.35 4.64
C ARG A 122 2.34 -13.27 5.74
N TYR A 123 3.54 -13.78 5.47
CA TYR A 123 4.64 -13.74 6.44
C TYR A 123 5.01 -12.30 6.85
N ALA A 124 4.86 -11.34 5.92
CA ALA A 124 5.06 -9.92 6.23
C ALA A 124 4.15 -9.43 7.36
N GLU A 125 2.90 -9.90 7.42
CA GLU A 125 1.96 -9.57 8.50
C GLU A 125 2.45 -10.12 9.85
N VAL A 126 2.95 -11.36 9.87
CA VAL A 126 3.51 -11.97 11.09
C VAL A 126 4.70 -11.16 11.60
N LEU A 127 5.61 -10.74 10.69
CA LEU A 127 6.76 -9.91 11.05
C LEU A 127 6.35 -8.56 11.63
N LEU A 128 5.34 -7.92 11.02
CA LEU A 128 4.84 -6.63 11.50
C LEU A 128 4.13 -6.76 12.85
N ASN A 129 3.28 -7.77 13.02
CA ASN A 129 2.60 -8.02 14.29
C ASN A 129 3.60 -8.31 15.43
N TYR A 130 4.69 -9.03 15.14
CA TYR A 130 5.76 -9.25 16.10
C TYR A 130 6.45 -7.94 16.49
N ALA A 131 6.82 -7.13 15.49
CA ALA A 131 7.49 -5.84 15.73
C ALA A 131 6.58 -4.88 16.51
N GLU A 132 5.30 -4.81 16.17
CA GLU A 132 4.29 -4.01 16.86
C GLU A 132 4.15 -4.44 18.32
N ALA A 133 3.96 -5.74 18.57
CA ALA A 133 3.84 -6.26 19.93
C ALA A 133 5.07 -5.95 20.80
N LYS A 134 6.28 -6.07 20.22
CA LYS A 134 7.52 -5.69 20.89
C LYS A 134 7.62 -4.17 21.18
N ALA A 135 7.14 -3.35 20.25
CA ALA A 135 7.12 -1.90 20.42
C ALA A 135 6.14 -1.49 21.54
N GLU A 136 4.94 -2.07 21.56
CA GLU A 136 3.93 -1.82 22.60
C GLU A 136 4.41 -2.23 24.00
N LEU A 137 5.20 -3.30 24.08
CA LEU A 137 5.83 -3.75 25.34
C LEU A 137 7.09 -2.91 25.70
N GLY A 138 7.52 -2.01 24.85
CA GLY A 138 8.78 -1.25 25.06
C GLY A 138 10.05 -2.11 24.96
N THR A 139 9.97 -3.29 24.37
CA THR A 139 11.09 -4.27 24.29
C THR A 139 11.66 -4.44 22.88
N LEU A 140 11.21 -3.63 21.91
CA LEU A 140 11.72 -3.67 20.54
C LEU A 140 13.20 -3.26 20.50
N THR A 141 14.06 -4.20 20.09
CA THR A 141 15.49 -3.96 19.88
C THR A 141 15.79 -3.62 18.41
N ASP A 142 17.00 -3.11 18.13
CA ASP A 142 17.45 -2.89 16.76
C ASP A 142 17.58 -4.21 15.99
N ALA A 143 17.94 -5.31 16.66
CA ALA A 143 17.96 -6.64 16.04
C ALA A 143 16.54 -7.13 15.68
N ASP A 144 15.54 -6.91 16.54
CA ASP A 144 14.14 -7.21 16.20
C ASP A 144 13.69 -6.39 14.99
N TRP A 145 14.01 -5.09 14.98
CA TRP A 145 13.71 -4.20 13.87
C TRP A 145 14.35 -4.69 12.57
N ALA A 146 15.65 -4.97 12.57
CA ALA A 146 16.38 -5.43 11.39
C ALA A 146 15.78 -6.72 10.81
N ASN A 147 15.39 -7.67 11.67
CA ASN A 147 14.83 -8.96 11.27
C ASN A 147 13.33 -8.92 10.90
N THR A 148 12.65 -7.82 11.11
CA THR A 148 11.21 -7.63 10.81
C THR A 148 10.99 -6.51 9.82
N VAL A 149 10.89 -5.28 10.29
CA VAL A 149 10.63 -4.09 9.46
C VAL A 149 11.78 -3.84 8.49
N GLY A 150 13.03 -4.05 8.93
CA GLY A 150 14.22 -3.87 8.10
C GLY A 150 14.20 -4.74 6.84
N VAL A 151 13.92 -6.03 6.97
CA VAL A 151 13.82 -6.94 5.80
C VAL A 151 12.65 -6.57 4.87
N LEU A 152 11.54 -6.08 5.42
CA LEU A 152 10.40 -5.63 4.62
C LEU A 152 10.72 -4.32 3.87
N ARG A 153 11.46 -3.40 4.50
CA ARG A 153 11.98 -2.20 3.85
C ARG A 153 12.93 -2.54 2.72
N ALA A 154 13.91 -3.40 2.97
CA ALA A 154 14.87 -3.85 1.93
C ALA A 154 14.14 -4.47 0.73
N ARG A 155 13.15 -5.32 0.98
CA ARG A 155 12.30 -5.91 -0.07
C ARG A 155 11.52 -4.85 -0.85
N ALA A 156 11.16 -3.73 -0.22
CA ALA A 156 10.47 -2.62 -0.85
C ALA A 156 11.40 -1.66 -1.62
N GLY A 157 12.69 -1.99 -1.73
CA GLY A 157 13.69 -1.15 -2.38
C GLY A 157 14.14 0.06 -1.54
N ILE A 158 13.79 0.10 -0.26
CA ILE A 158 14.22 1.15 0.66
C ILE A 158 15.64 0.83 1.12
N THR A 159 16.50 1.83 1.11
CA THR A 159 17.93 1.69 1.45
C THR A 159 18.25 2.17 2.88
N GLY A 160 17.42 3.01 3.46
CA GLY A 160 17.61 3.58 4.79
C GLY A 160 16.77 2.94 5.89
N GLY A 161 17.25 3.03 7.14
CA GLY A 161 16.53 2.53 8.32
C GLY A 161 16.32 1.01 8.33
N LEU A 162 17.30 0.23 7.82
CA LEU A 162 17.21 -1.22 7.74
C LEU A 162 17.64 -1.92 9.02
N SER A 163 18.71 -1.43 9.65
CA SER A 163 19.39 -2.11 10.77
C SER A 163 19.02 -1.59 12.16
N ALA A 164 18.42 -0.42 12.23
CA ALA A 164 18.04 0.20 13.49
C ALA A 164 16.66 0.83 13.42
N LYS A 165 15.91 0.77 14.50
CA LYS A 165 14.61 1.44 14.64
C LYS A 165 14.78 2.97 14.54
N PRO A 166 13.82 3.69 13.92
CA PRO A 166 13.89 5.13 13.81
C PRO A 166 13.82 5.78 15.19
N THR A 167 14.58 6.86 15.36
CA THR A 167 14.52 7.71 16.54
C THR A 167 13.63 8.93 16.35
N LYS A 168 13.35 9.29 15.07
CA LYS A 168 12.48 10.41 14.71
C LYS A 168 11.02 9.93 14.67
N VAL A 169 10.15 10.66 15.34
CA VAL A 169 8.70 10.47 15.22
C VAL A 169 8.22 11.19 13.97
N ASP A 170 7.44 10.51 13.14
CA ASP A 170 6.78 11.12 12.00
C ASP A 170 5.60 11.97 12.49
N ALA A 171 5.76 13.28 12.47
CA ALA A 171 4.75 14.23 12.95
C ALA A 171 3.43 14.14 12.14
N TYR A 172 3.49 13.78 10.86
CA TYR A 172 2.30 13.66 10.01
C TYR A 172 1.38 12.53 10.49
N PHE A 173 1.94 11.40 10.93
CA PHE A 173 1.18 10.26 11.42
C PHE A 173 1.03 10.24 12.95
N CYS A 174 1.75 11.08 13.68
CA CYS A 174 1.70 11.13 15.14
C CYS A 174 0.28 11.39 15.69
N LEU A 175 -0.50 12.21 14.99
CA LEU A 175 -1.89 12.50 15.36
C LEU A 175 -2.81 11.27 15.29
N LEU A 176 -2.46 10.25 14.50
CA LEU A 176 -3.22 9.00 14.43
C LEU A 176 -3.04 8.16 15.70
N TYR A 177 -1.89 8.26 16.35
CA TYR A 177 -1.59 7.55 17.60
C TYR A 177 -2.05 8.30 18.86
N THR A 178 -2.25 9.61 18.78
CA THR A 178 -2.78 10.41 19.91
C THR A 178 -4.30 10.43 19.99
N SER A 179 -4.99 10.03 18.92
CA SER A 179 -6.44 9.79 19.01
C SER A 179 -6.67 8.52 19.84
N PRO A 180 -7.48 8.59 20.92
CA PRO A 180 -7.77 7.39 21.70
C PRO A 180 -8.35 6.31 20.79
N SER A 181 -7.63 5.17 20.72
CA SER A 181 -8.10 4.05 19.93
C SER A 181 -9.46 3.59 20.48
N PRO A 182 -10.28 2.91 19.68
CA PRO A 182 -11.51 2.29 20.20
C PRO A 182 -11.24 1.37 21.40
N ARG A 183 -10.01 0.82 21.52
CA ARG A 183 -9.58 0.01 22.68
C ARG A 183 -9.34 0.83 23.94
N ASP A 184 -8.94 2.10 23.81
CA ASP A 184 -8.71 2.97 24.98
C ASP A 184 -10.03 3.46 25.59
N ARG A 185 -11.10 3.55 24.79
CA ARG A 185 -12.45 3.89 25.27
C ARG A 185 -13.08 2.80 26.14
N THR A 186 -12.62 1.55 26.03
CA THR A 186 -13.15 0.43 26.81
C THR A 186 -12.40 0.23 28.15
N ARG A 187 -11.23 0.86 28.34
CA ARG A 187 -10.44 0.79 29.58
C ARG A 187 -10.81 1.86 30.62
N SER A 188 -11.62 2.84 30.25
CA SER A 188 -12.04 3.95 31.14
C SER A 188 -13.45 3.78 31.71
N ARG A 189 -13.93 2.53 31.85
CA ARG A 189 -15.17 2.22 32.57
C ARG A 189 -14.92 1.22 33.69
#